data_c405c309a6aa2a20675148b2570e9ad2
#
_entry.id   c405c309a6aa2a20675148b2570e9ad2
#
_cell.length_a   1.000
_cell.length_b   1.000
_cell.length_c   1.000
_cell.angle_alpha   90.00
_cell.angle_beta   90.00
_cell.angle_gamma   90.00
#
_symmetry.space_group_name_H-M   'P 1'
#
loop_
_entity.id
_entity.type
_entity.pdbx_description
1 polymer ?
#
loop_
_entity_poly.entity_id
_entity_poly.type
_entity_poly.pdbx_seq_one_letter_code
_entity_poly.pdbx_strand_id
1 'polypeptide(L)'
;MPLCEGRRMTKPIFTGAITGLVLGLAGCVSPQQQAAQKEDLLAAAGFQVRVADTPQRLAAMKRLPPNKFVTKVVNGQPVYLYADPLVCRCVYFGTQQNWAAYRQEVFAKQLADEAQMTAIMNQEAWDYGPWGWP
;
A
#
# COMPACT_ATOMS: atom_id res chain seq x y z
N MET A 1 -8.79 -11.91 -7.68
CA MET A 1 -8.11 -10.60 -7.86
C MET A 1 -7.98 -10.36 -9.35
N PRO A 2 -8.63 -9.36 -9.92
CA PRO A 2 -8.46 -9.09 -11.34
C PRO A 2 -7.11 -8.42 -11.57
N LEU A 3 -6.32 -9.04 -12.44
CA LEU A 3 -5.08 -8.54 -12.99
C LEU A 3 -5.38 -7.30 -13.85
N CYS A 4 -4.74 -6.17 -13.53
CA CYS A 4 -4.71 -5.02 -14.44
C CYS A 4 -3.82 -5.36 -15.64
N GLU A 5 -4.42 -5.95 -16.65
CA GLU A 5 -3.76 -6.31 -17.91
C GLU A 5 -3.69 -5.09 -18.83
N GLY A 6 -2.45 -4.65 -19.12
CA GLY A 6 -2.18 -3.54 -20.02
C GLY A 6 -2.60 -3.85 -21.46
N ARG A 7 -3.71 -3.27 -21.88
CA ARG A 7 -4.20 -3.37 -23.24
C ARG A 7 -3.36 -2.52 -24.19
N ARG A 8 -2.67 -3.15 -25.13
CA ARG A 8 -1.96 -2.50 -26.25
C ARG A 8 -2.94 -1.67 -27.07
N MET A 9 -2.63 -0.39 -27.23
CA MET A 9 -3.35 0.49 -28.15
C MET A 9 -3.06 0.11 -29.60
N THR A 10 -4.05 -0.42 -30.29
CA THR A 10 -4.13 -0.37 -31.75
C THR A 10 -4.89 0.89 -32.13
N LYS A 11 -4.27 1.73 -32.96
CA LYS A 11 -4.89 2.95 -33.51
C LYS A 11 -6.03 2.61 -34.44
N PRO A 12 -7.25 3.12 -34.27
CA PRO A 12 -8.16 3.36 -35.37
C PRO A 12 -8.18 4.84 -35.72
N ILE A 13 -7.93 5.12 -36.98
CA ILE A 13 -8.26 6.38 -37.64
C ILE A 13 -9.78 6.35 -37.84
N PHE A 14 -10.53 7.21 -37.16
CA PHE A 14 -11.89 7.53 -37.57
C PHE A 14 -12.27 8.96 -37.13
N THR A 15 -12.70 9.71 -38.14
CA THR A 15 -13.24 11.06 -38.19
C THR A 15 -14.60 11.12 -37.48
N GLY A 16 -14.77 12.10 -36.59
CA GLY A 16 -16.05 12.77 -36.32
C GLY A 16 -17.04 12.06 -35.43
N ALA A 17 -17.10 12.48 -34.15
CA ALA A 17 -18.30 12.81 -33.37
C ALA A 17 -17.88 13.10 -31.93
N ILE A 18 -18.21 14.28 -31.42
CA ILE A 18 -18.05 14.69 -30.03
C ILE A 18 -19.03 13.87 -29.20
N THR A 19 -18.57 12.83 -28.54
CA THR A 19 -19.34 12.13 -27.52
C THR A 19 -18.51 12.19 -26.24
N GLY A 20 -19.06 12.81 -25.20
CA GLY A 20 -18.42 13.05 -23.92
C GLY A 20 -17.87 11.76 -23.30
N LEU A 21 -16.55 11.67 -23.20
CA LEU A 21 -15.83 10.60 -22.54
C LEU A 21 -15.78 10.90 -21.05
N VAL A 22 -16.71 10.35 -20.27
CA VAL A 22 -16.60 10.28 -18.83
C VAL A 22 -15.49 9.28 -18.52
N LEU A 23 -14.28 9.79 -18.30
CA LEU A 23 -13.15 9.03 -17.78
C LEU A 23 -13.45 8.68 -16.30
N GLY A 24 -13.98 7.50 -16.09
CA GLY A 24 -14.01 6.88 -14.78
C GLY A 24 -12.58 6.64 -14.30
N LEU A 25 -12.07 7.51 -13.42
CA LEU A 25 -10.83 7.32 -12.68
C LEU A 25 -11.04 6.21 -11.65
N ALA A 26 -11.03 4.96 -12.08
CA ALA A 26 -10.83 3.84 -11.18
C ALA A 26 -9.39 3.94 -10.67
N GLY A 27 -9.20 4.51 -9.50
CA GLY A 27 -7.90 4.65 -8.84
C GLY A 27 -7.35 3.28 -8.45
N CYS A 28 -6.69 2.58 -9.37
CA CYS A 28 -5.91 1.39 -9.05
C CYS A 28 -4.68 1.84 -8.24
N VAL A 29 -4.63 1.51 -6.95
CA VAL A 29 -3.42 1.69 -6.14
C VAL A 29 -2.33 0.78 -6.68
N SER A 30 -1.21 1.34 -7.12
CA SER A 30 -0.10 0.56 -7.67
C SER A 30 0.62 -0.25 -6.58
N PRO A 31 1.27 -1.37 -6.91
CA PRO A 31 2.08 -2.13 -5.95
C PRO A 31 3.16 -1.27 -5.28
N GLN A 32 3.73 -0.30 -6.00
CA GLN A 32 4.71 0.63 -5.46
C GLN A 32 4.11 1.56 -4.41
N GLN A 33 2.90 2.07 -4.64
CA GLN A 33 2.20 2.90 -3.65
C GLN A 33 1.84 2.12 -2.38
N GLN A 34 1.43 0.86 -2.53
CA GLN A 34 1.17 -0.02 -1.38
C GLN A 34 2.44 -0.30 -0.58
N ALA A 35 3.57 -0.53 -1.28
CA ALA A 35 4.87 -0.72 -0.64
C ALA A 35 5.31 0.54 0.10
N ALA A 36 5.22 1.72 -0.53
CA ALA A 36 5.56 3.00 0.09
C ALA A 36 4.74 3.29 1.36
N GLN A 37 3.42 3.08 1.31
CA GLN A 37 2.56 3.24 2.50
C GLN A 37 2.96 2.28 3.64
N LYS A 38 3.37 1.07 3.30
CA LYS A 38 3.84 0.11 4.29
C LYS A 38 5.19 0.52 4.88
N GLU A 39 6.08 1.08 4.07
CA GLU A 39 7.35 1.63 4.52
C GLU A 39 7.16 2.76 5.53
N ASP A 40 6.21 3.67 5.28
CA ASP A 40 5.87 4.75 6.21
C ASP A 40 5.42 4.20 7.58
N LEU A 41 4.57 3.17 7.58
CA LEU A 41 4.11 2.50 8.81
C LEU A 41 5.25 1.77 9.52
N LEU A 42 6.17 1.16 8.79
CA LEU A 42 7.36 0.50 9.35
C LEU A 42 8.30 1.51 10.00
N ALA A 43 8.52 2.65 9.33
CA ALA A 43 9.34 3.74 9.86
C ALA A 43 8.71 4.34 11.13
N ALA A 44 7.40 4.62 11.13
CA ALA A 44 6.66 5.10 12.29
C ALA A 44 6.74 4.13 13.48
N ALA A 45 6.70 2.82 13.21
CA ALA A 45 6.86 1.78 14.23
C ALA A 45 8.31 1.57 14.72
N GLY A 46 9.27 2.33 14.19
CA GLY A 46 10.67 2.28 14.60
C GLY A 46 11.46 1.11 14.03
N PHE A 47 11.04 0.51 12.92
CA PHE A 47 11.85 -0.46 12.20
C PHE A 47 13.10 0.22 11.63
N GLN A 48 14.24 -0.46 11.73
CA GLN A 48 15.48 0.00 11.12
C GLN A 48 15.56 -0.47 9.68
N VAL A 49 15.97 0.40 8.78
CA VAL A 49 16.14 0.10 7.36
C VAL A 49 17.61 -0.11 7.00
N ARG A 50 17.88 -1.10 6.15
CA ARG A 50 19.20 -1.32 5.54
C ARG A 50 19.05 -1.53 4.04
N VAL A 51 19.68 -0.66 3.27
CA VAL A 51 19.71 -0.74 1.81
C VAL A 51 20.58 -1.90 1.36
N ALA A 52 20.15 -2.60 0.31
CA ALA A 52 20.88 -3.68 -0.32
C ALA A 52 21.90 -3.11 -1.35
N ASP A 53 22.87 -2.34 -0.85
CA ASP A 53 23.89 -1.62 -1.62
C ASP A 53 25.14 -2.45 -1.96
N THR A 54 25.25 -3.66 -1.43
CA THR A 54 26.32 -4.60 -1.74
C THR A 54 25.80 -5.87 -2.41
N PRO A 55 26.62 -6.58 -3.22
CA PRO A 55 26.21 -7.85 -3.82
C PRO A 55 25.73 -8.87 -2.79
N GLN A 56 26.39 -8.94 -1.62
CA GLN A 56 26.03 -9.85 -0.54
C GLN A 56 24.67 -9.51 0.08
N ARG A 57 24.40 -8.23 0.34
CA ARG A 57 23.11 -7.77 0.86
C ARG A 57 21.98 -7.98 -0.15
N LEU A 58 22.26 -7.72 -1.43
CA LEU A 58 21.30 -7.97 -2.50
C LEU A 58 20.96 -9.46 -2.61
N ALA A 59 21.97 -10.34 -2.56
CA ALA A 59 21.74 -11.78 -2.57
C ALA A 59 20.97 -12.24 -1.33
N ALA A 60 21.24 -11.68 -0.14
CA ALA A 60 20.52 -11.98 1.09
C ALA A 60 19.07 -11.51 1.03
N MET A 61 18.80 -10.29 0.51
CA MET A 61 17.46 -9.76 0.31
C MET A 61 16.62 -10.64 -0.63
N LYS A 62 17.20 -11.11 -1.73
CA LYS A 62 16.51 -11.99 -2.71
C LYS A 62 16.11 -13.35 -2.14
N ARG A 63 16.67 -13.78 -1.01
CA ARG A 63 16.26 -15.00 -0.31
C ARG A 63 15.02 -14.81 0.56
N LEU A 64 14.64 -13.56 0.80
CA LEU A 64 13.43 -13.23 1.55
C LEU A 64 12.25 -13.11 0.57
N PRO A 65 11.04 -13.54 0.97
CA PRO A 65 9.86 -13.31 0.15
C PRO A 65 9.61 -11.79 0.02
N PRO A 66 9.41 -11.28 -1.20
CA PRO A 66 9.21 -9.86 -1.42
C PRO A 66 7.90 -9.37 -0.79
N ASN A 67 7.97 -8.21 -0.15
CA ASN A 67 6.81 -7.50 0.43
C ASN A 67 6.02 -8.32 1.47
N LYS A 68 6.70 -9.24 2.17
CA LYS A 68 6.13 -10.08 3.23
C LYS A 68 7.02 -10.06 4.46
N PHE A 69 6.38 -10.18 5.63
CA PHE A 69 7.11 -10.35 6.88
C PHE A 69 7.64 -11.77 7.04
N VAL A 70 8.86 -11.86 7.54
CA VAL A 70 9.50 -13.10 7.96
C VAL A 70 9.99 -12.91 9.38
N THR A 71 9.71 -13.88 10.25
CA THR A 71 10.25 -13.88 11.62
C THR A 71 11.45 -14.80 11.68
N LYS A 72 12.55 -14.32 12.25
CA LYS A 72 13.73 -15.10 12.59
C LYS A 72 14.05 -14.96 14.07
N VAL A 73 14.63 -16.00 14.64
CA VAL A 73 15.13 -15.94 16.02
C VAL A 73 16.63 -15.66 15.98
N VAL A 74 17.05 -14.57 16.64
CA VAL A 74 18.44 -14.18 16.76
C VAL A 74 18.75 -14.03 18.28
N ASN A 75 19.69 -14.79 18.78
CA ASN A 75 20.03 -14.82 20.22
C ASN A 75 18.81 -15.04 21.13
N GLY A 76 17.90 -15.96 20.72
CA GLY A 76 16.67 -16.25 21.47
C GLY A 76 15.56 -15.21 21.38
N GLN A 77 15.77 -14.12 20.63
CA GLN A 77 14.81 -13.04 20.46
C GLN A 77 14.21 -13.06 19.04
N PRO A 78 12.89 -12.87 18.88
CA PRO A 78 12.29 -12.76 17.57
C PRO A 78 12.68 -11.44 16.90
N VAL A 79 13.12 -11.51 15.65
CA VAL A 79 13.40 -10.39 14.77
C VAL A 79 12.49 -10.49 13.57
N TYR A 80 11.80 -9.41 13.27
CA TYR A 80 10.88 -9.30 12.15
C TYR A 80 11.57 -8.62 10.97
N LEU A 81 11.54 -9.26 9.83
CA LEU A 81 12.17 -8.81 8.60
C LEU A 81 11.10 -8.54 7.55
N TYR A 82 11.27 -7.44 6.83
CA TYR A 82 10.44 -7.12 5.67
C TYR A 82 11.36 -6.66 4.53
N ALA A 83 11.32 -7.36 3.40
CA ALA A 83 12.12 -7.02 2.23
C ALA A 83 11.27 -6.27 1.20
N ASP A 84 11.72 -5.06 0.81
CA ASP A 84 11.14 -4.30 -0.28
C ASP A 84 12.11 -4.18 -1.46
N PRO A 85 11.90 -4.97 -2.52
CA PRO A 85 12.69 -4.86 -3.74
C PRO A 85 12.15 -3.80 -4.72
N LEU A 86 10.96 -3.22 -4.47
CA LEU A 86 10.24 -2.38 -5.43
C LEU A 86 10.56 -0.89 -5.28
N VAL A 87 10.58 -0.40 -4.04
CA VAL A 87 10.75 1.02 -3.73
C VAL A 87 12.17 1.33 -3.30
N CYS A 88 12.59 0.81 -2.14
CA CYS A 88 13.89 1.15 -1.58
C CYS A 88 15.01 0.16 -1.92
N ARG A 89 14.70 -1.03 -2.39
CA ARG A 89 15.65 -2.15 -2.48
C ARG A 89 16.37 -2.38 -1.15
N CYS A 90 15.59 -2.52 -0.11
CA CYS A 90 16.06 -2.54 1.26
C CYS A 90 15.37 -3.63 2.10
N VAL A 91 15.86 -3.85 3.30
CA VAL A 91 15.25 -4.74 4.29
C VAL A 91 15.04 -3.95 5.57
N TYR A 92 13.84 -4.00 6.09
CA TYR A 92 13.45 -3.48 7.39
C TYR A 92 13.65 -4.55 8.46
N PHE A 93 14.17 -4.15 9.60
CA PHE A 93 14.43 -5.00 10.76
C PHE A 93 13.69 -4.44 11.97
N GLY A 94 12.89 -5.25 12.61
CA GLY A 94 12.15 -4.85 13.81
C GLY A 94 12.25 -5.86 14.94
N THR A 95 12.24 -5.35 16.16
CA THR A 95 12.09 -6.14 17.37
C THR A 95 10.63 -6.49 17.61
N GLN A 96 10.36 -7.27 18.67
CA GLN A 96 8.99 -7.53 19.13
C GLN A 96 8.22 -6.23 19.46
N GLN A 97 8.91 -5.23 20.02
CA GLN A 97 8.29 -3.92 20.31
C GLN A 97 7.90 -3.18 19.02
N ASN A 98 8.81 -3.14 18.04
CA ASN A 98 8.51 -2.51 16.75
C ASN A 98 7.35 -3.22 16.05
N TRP A 99 7.30 -4.54 16.13
CA TRP A 99 6.19 -5.31 15.59
C TRP A 99 4.85 -4.97 16.26
N ALA A 100 4.85 -4.84 17.59
CA ALA A 100 3.65 -4.43 18.32
C ALA A 100 3.20 -3.01 17.92
N ALA A 101 4.15 -2.06 17.84
CA ALA A 101 3.87 -0.70 17.37
C ALA A 101 3.32 -0.69 15.93
N TYR A 102 3.93 -1.41 15.02
CA TYR A 102 3.44 -1.53 13.63
C TYR A 102 1.99 -2.02 13.56
N ARG A 103 1.63 -3.02 14.36
CA ARG A 103 0.25 -3.50 14.42
C ARG A 103 -0.72 -2.44 14.91
N GLN A 104 -0.31 -1.61 15.87
CA GLN A 104 -1.11 -0.48 16.36
C GLN A 104 -1.31 0.57 15.28
N GLU A 105 -0.27 0.94 14.54
CA GLU A 105 -0.34 1.89 13.43
C GLU A 105 -1.27 1.40 12.31
N VAL A 106 -1.17 0.12 11.94
CA VAL A 106 -2.07 -0.49 10.94
C VAL A 106 -3.52 -0.43 11.42
N PHE A 107 -3.79 -0.75 12.68
CA PHE A 107 -5.14 -0.71 13.25
C PHE A 107 -5.68 0.73 13.30
N ALA A 108 -4.87 1.69 13.74
CA ALA A 108 -5.26 3.10 13.76
C ALA A 108 -5.60 3.63 12.36
N LYS A 109 -4.80 3.25 11.36
CA LYS A 109 -5.08 3.60 9.96
C LYS A 109 -6.41 3.00 9.49
N GLN A 110 -6.70 1.75 9.78
CA GLN A 110 -7.96 1.11 9.41
C GLN A 110 -9.17 1.83 10.01
N LEU A 111 -9.09 2.20 11.28
CA LEU A 111 -10.15 2.99 11.94
C LEU A 111 -10.35 4.36 11.28
N ALA A 112 -9.26 5.03 10.90
CA ALA A 112 -9.35 6.32 10.22
C ALA A 112 -9.98 6.19 8.83
N ASP A 113 -9.61 5.15 8.06
CA ASP A 113 -10.18 4.86 6.74
C ASP A 113 -11.68 4.55 6.83
N GLU A 114 -12.12 3.77 7.84
CA GLU A 114 -13.53 3.49 8.10
C GLU A 114 -14.31 4.74 8.51
N ALA A 115 -13.72 5.61 9.34
CA ALA A 115 -14.34 6.86 9.74
C ALA A 115 -14.55 7.82 8.55
N GLN A 116 -13.57 7.90 7.64
CA GLN A 116 -13.70 8.69 6.41
C GLN A 116 -14.79 8.14 5.50
N MET A 117 -14.88 6.81 5.32
CA MET A 117 -15.91 6.17 4.53
C MET A 117 -17.31 6.49 5.09
N THR A 118 -17.49 6.40 6.40
CA THR A 118 -18.74 6.73 7.08
C THR A 118 -19.10 8.21 6.91
N ALA A 119 -18.12 9.12 7.00
CA ALA A 119 -18.33 10.53 6.80
C ALA A 119 -18.82 10.86 5.38
N ILE A 120 -18.22 10.23 4.36
CA ILE A 120 -18.62 10.36 2.95
C ILE A 120 -20.06 9.86 2.75
N MET A 121 -20.39 8.68 3.26
CA MET A 121 -21.75 8.13 3.18
C MET A 121 -22.78 9.03 3.85
N ASN A 122 -22.47 9.60 5.02
CA ASN A 122 -23.34 10.52 5.70
C ASN A 122 -23.53 11.84 4.94
N GLN A 123 -22.46 12.33 4.28
CA GLN A 123 -22.54 13.55 3.48
C GLN A 123 -23.43 13.34 2.26
N GLU A 124 -23.34 12.21 1.58
CA GLU A 124 -24.24 11.87 0.48
C GLU A 124 -25.69 11.71 0.92
N ALA A 125 -25.93 11.20 2.12
CA ALA A 125 -27.28 11.06 2.69
C ALA A 125 -27.99 12.41 2.94
N TRP A 126 -27.22 13.50 3.15
CA TRP A 126 -27.76 14.84 3.34
C TRP A 126 -28.05 15.58 2.04
N ASP A 127 -27.59 15.07 0.91
CA ASP A 127 -27.69 15.74 -0.39
C ASP A 127 -28.98 15.36 -1.16
N TYR A 128 -30.02 14.97 -0.42
CA TYR A 128 -31.34 14.69 -1.00
C TYR A 128 -32.11 15.96 -1.44
N GLY A 129 -31.40 17.08 -1.66
CA GLY A 129 -31.96 18.30 -2.21
C GLY A 129 -33.17 18.84 -1.43
N PRO A 130 -34.17 19.46 -2.12
CA PRO A 130 -35.34 20.10 -1.47
C PRO A 130 -36.29 19.09 -0.80
N TRP A 131 -36.04 17.80 -0.93
CA TRP A 131 -36.86 16.72 -0.36
C TRP A 131 -36.29 16.16 0.95
N GLY A 132 -35.42 16.95 1.62
CA GLY A 132 -34.88 16.56 2.91
C GLY A 132 -35.96 15.93 3.80
N TRP A 133 -35.61 14.75 4.34
CA TRP A 133 -36.47 13.98 5.24
C TRP A 133 -36.98 14.84 6.37
N PRO A 134 -38.29 14.77 6.69
CA PRO A 134 -38.89 15.52 7.81
C PRO A 134 -38.32 15.11 9.15
#